data_58c4c941b6dd45ed16a1b78cce4351bd
#
_entry.id   58c4c941b6dd45ed16a1b78cce4351bd
#
_cell.length_a   1.000
_cell.length_b   1.000
_cell.length_c   1.000
_cell.angle_alpha   90.00
_cell.angle_beta   90.00
_cell.angle_gamma   90.00
#
_symmetry.space_group_name_H-M   'P 1'
#
loop_
_entity.id
_entity.type
_entity.pdbx_description
1 polymer ?
#
loop_
_entity_poly.entity_id
_entity_poly.type
_entity_poly.pdbx_seq_one_letter_code
_entity_poly.pdbx_strand_id
1 'polypeptide(L)'
;MQPDIRHTAVRLRASLSALHRQLRHALPAERIGVARLSVLGHLYRRGPMTPSALAALERVKLQTLTRLLAELEADGWIAREADPEDGRRTLLSLTRRGVQHLTADVHRREASLAAAIERTLTASQQAALLRACDSLDALAQALSESAAEEPAG
;
A
#
# COMPACT_ATOMS: atom_id res chain seq x y z
N MET A 1 6.10 32.46 -14.94
CA MET A 1 5.82 32.51 -13.48
C MET A 1 6.03 31.08 -12.97
N GLN A 2 7.07 30.86 -12.18
CA GLN A 2 7.29 29.54 -11.57
C GLN A 2 6.22 29.31 -10.50
N PRO A 3 5.64 28.10 -10.43
CA PRO A 3 4.70 27.79 -9.37
C PRO A 3 5.39 27.83 -8.01
N ASP A 4 4.70 28.37 -7.02
CA ASP A 4 5.17 28.32 -5.63
C ASP A 4 5.17 26.85 -5.16
N ILE A 5 6.40 26.33 -4.97
CA ILE A 5 6.60 24.92 -4.60
C ILE A 5 5.96 24.58 -3.26
N ARG A 6 5.96 25.52 -2.29
CA ARG A 6 5.27 25.31 -1.01
C ARG A 6 3.78 25.20 -1.19
N HIS A 7 3.18 26.09 -1.97
CA HIS A 7 1.76 26.02 -2.28
C HIS A 7 1.40 24.73 -3.01
N THR A 8 2.21 24.32 -3.99
CA THR A 8 2.04 23.06 -4.72
C THR A 8 2.08 21.86 -3.77
N ALA A 9 3.03 21.79 -2.86
CA ALA A 9 3.13 20.70 -1.88
C ALA A 9 1.92 20.63 -0.95
N VAL A 10 1.43 21.77 -0.46
CA VAL A 10 0.21 21.83 0.38
C VAL A 10 -1.01 21.32 -0.38
N ARG A 11 -1.21 21.77 -1.63
CA ARG A 11 -2.33 21.35 -2.48
C ARG A 11 -2.26 19.87 -2.80
N LEU A 12 -1.08 19.38 -3.20
CA LEU A 12 -0.88 17.96 -3.51
C LEU A 12 -1.19 17.07 -2.32
N ARG A 13 -0.64 17.38 -1.14
CA ARG A 13 -0.92 16.63 0.08
C ARG A 13 -2.41 16.59 0.41
N ALA A 14 -3.10 17.73 0.31
CA ALA A 14 -4.54 17.82 0.59
C ALA A 14 -5.35 16.97 -0.40
N SER A 15 -5.02 17.04 -1.69
CA SER A 15 -5.71 16.26 -2.75
C SER A 15 -5.49 14.75 -2.59
N LEU A 16 -4.26 14.32 -2.32
CA LEU A 16 -3.95 12.91 -2.06
C LEU A 16 -4.68 12.39 -0.83
N SER A 17 -4.72 13.17 0.26
CA SER A 17 -5.43 12.80 1.48
C SER A 17 -6.95 12.68 1.26
N ALA A 18 -7.53 13.60 0.49
CA ALA A 18 -8.95 13.56 0.17
C ALA A 18 -9.29 12.35 -0.73
N LEU A 19 -8.51 12.11 -1.78
CA LEU A 19 -8.69 10.99 -2.69
C LEU A 19 -8.54 9.66 -1.95
N HIS A 20 -7.49 9.51 -1.14
CA HIS A 20 -7.27 8.32 -0.33
C HIS A 20 -8.45 8.03 0.60
N ARG A 21 -8.98 9.05 1.28
CA ARG A 21 -10.15 8.92 2.15
C ARG A 21 -11.38 8.44 1.37
N GLN A 22 -11.67 9.01 0.20
CA GLN A 22 -12.82 8.61 -0.62
C GLN A 22 -12.67 7.18 -1.17
N LEU A 23 -11.49 6.79 -1.62
CA LEU A 23 -11.23 5.43 -2.06
C LEU A 23 -11.38 4.40 -0.92
N ARG A 24 -11.13 4.80 0.32
CA ARG A 24 -11.42 3.97 1.50
C ARG A 24 -12.93 3.82 1.78
N HIS A 25 -13.71 4.89 1.61
CA HIS A 25 -15.15 4.89 1.88
C HIS A 25 -15.99 4.29 0.74
N ALA A 26 -15.50 4.35 -0.49
CA ALA A 26 -16.19 3.82 -1.66
C ALA A 26 -16.39 2.28 -1.65
N LEU A 27 -15.84 1.61 -0.65
CA LEU A 27 -15.85 0.16 -0.54
C LEU A 27 -16.63 -0.30 0.71
N PRO A 28 -17.56 -1.29 0.62
CA PRO A 28 -18.32 -1.79 1.77
C PRO A 28 -17.46 -2.28 2.94
N ALA A 29 -18.04 -2.24 4.16
CA ALA A 29 -17.34 -2.51 5.42
C ALA A 29 -16.76 -3.93 5.61
N GLU A 30 -17.14 -4.89 4.77
CA GLU A 30 -16.64 -6.28 4.82
C GLU A 30 -15.25 -6.47 4.22
N ARG A 31 -14.51 -5.38 4.01
CA ARG A 31 -13.27 -5.40 3.24
C ARG A 31 -12.04 -5.29 4.10
N ILE A 32 -10.97 -5.84 3.55
CA ILE A 32 -9.64 -5.83 4.12
C ILE A 32 -9.29 -4.42 4.59
N GLY A 33 -9.03 -4.25 5.88
CA GLY A 33 -8.54 -2.99 6.43
C GLY A 33 -7.21 -2.58 5.78
N VAL A 34 -6.91 -1.27 5.76
CA VAL A 34 -5.69 -0.73 5.12
C VAL A 34 -4.43 -1.44 5.61
N ALA A 35 -4.35 -1.73 6.91
CA ALA A 35 -3.21 -2.44 7.49
C ALA A 35 -3.06 -3.87 6.92
N ARG A 36 -4.17 -4.59 6.74
CA ARG A 36 -4.18 -5.93 6.14
C ARG A 36 -3.71 -5.88 4.69
N LEU A 37 -4.23 -4.94 3.89
CA LEU A 37 -3.81 -4.74 2.49
C LEU A 37 -2.34 -4.38 2.37
N SER A 38 -1.83 -3.54 3.26
CA SER A 38 -0.41 -3.17 3.30
C SER A 38 0.47 -4.40 3.50
N VAL A 39 0.15 -5.20 4.52
CA VAL A 39 0.85 -6.46 4.83
C VAL A 39 0.83 -7.42 3.64
N LEU A 40 -0.36 -7.70 3.09
CA LEU A 40 -0.49 -8.57 1.91
C LEU A 40 0.27 -8.01 0.71
N GLY A 41 0.24 -6.69 0.50
CA GLY A 41 0.96 -6.01 -0.55
C GLY A 41 2.48 -6.12 -0.41
N HIS A 42 3.03 -6.05 0.80
CA HIS A 42 4.47 -6.30 1.04
C HIS A 42 4.85 -7.72 0.69
N LEU A 43 4.11 -8.71 1.16
CA LEU A 43 4.34 -10.12 0.86
C LEU A 43 4.20 -10.41 -0.65
N TYR A 44 3.28 -9.76 -1.33
CA TYR A 44 3.11 -9.92 -2.77
C TYR A 44 4.29 -9.40 -3.58
N ARG A 45 4.79 -8.20 -3.23
CA ARG A 45 5.86 -7.54 -3.99
C ARG A 45 7.25 -8.05 -3.68
N ARG A 46 7.48 -8.49 -2.44
CA ARG A 46 8.83 -8.83 -1.93
C ARG A 46 9.01 -10.33 -1.68
N GLY A 47 7.94 -11.11 -1.75
CA GLY A 47 7.95 -12.53 -1.43
C GLY A 47 7.91 -12.81 0.09
N PRO A 48 8.21 -14.04 0.50
CA PRO A 48 8.21 -14.45 1.90
C PRO A 48 9.18 -13.63 2.74
N MET A 49 8.75 -13.26 3.96
CA MET A 49 9.59 -12.50 4.89
C MET A 49 9.25 -12.80 6.34
N THR A 50 10.19 -12.48 7.24
CA THR A 50 9.97 -12.66 8.68
C THR A 50 8.96 -11.64 9.24
N PRO A 51 8.24 -11.98 10.34
CA PRO A 51 7.38 -11.02 11.03
C PRO A 51 8.12 -9.73 11.43
N SER A 52 9.37 -9.81 11.84
CA SER A 52 10.18 -8.66 12.22
C SER A 52 10.51 -7.75 11.03
N ALA A 53 10.85 -8.32 9.87
CA ALA A 53 11.09 -7.55 8.65
C ALA A 53 9.82 -6.84 8.20
N LEU A 54 8.66 -7.51 8.31
CA LEU A 54 7.38 -6.93 7.97
C LEU A 54 6.99 -5.78 8.94
N ALA A 55 7.24 -5.95 10.24
CA ALA A 55 7.02 -4.91 11.24
C ALA A 55 7.88 -3.66 10.97
N ALA A 56 9.12 -3.84 10.54
CA ALA A 56 10.00 -2.74 10.15
C ALA A 56 9.46 -1.98 8.92
N LEU A 57 8.96 -2.69 7.90
CA LEU A 57 8.35 -2.07 6.72
C LEU A 57 7.07 -1.29 7.06
N GLU A 58 6.25 -1.82 7.95
CA GLU A 58 5.03 -1.17 8.44
C GLU A 58 5.31 -0.05 9.46
N ARG A 59 6.56 0.10 9.90
CA ARG A 59 6.99 1.05 10.94
C ARG A 59 6.19 0.90 12.24
N VAL A 60 5.90 -0.31 12.63
CA VAL A 60 5.19 -0.67 13.86
C VAL A 60 5.98 -1.65 14.70
N LYS A 61 5.67 -1.73 15.99
CA LYS A 61 6.26 -2.76 16.85
C LYS A 61 5.73 -4.14 16.46
N LEU A 62 6.56 -5.17 16.55
CA LEU A 62 6.18 -6.56 16.24
C LEU A 62 4.94 -7.00 17.02
N GLN A 63 4.80 -6.59 18.28
CA GLN A 63 3.62 -6.90 19.10
C GLN A 63 2.32 -6.35 18.50
N THR A 64 2.35 -5.15 17.92
CA THR A 64 1.19 -4.56 17.25
C THR A 64 0.80 -5.37 16.01
N LEU A 65 1.78 -5.88 15.28
CA LEU A 65 1.57 -6.65 14.07
C LEU A 65 1.09 -8.08 14.35
N THR A 66 1.46 -8.66 15.50
CA THR A 66 1.20 -10.07 15.84
C THR A 66 -0.29 -10.44 15.74
N ARG A 67 -1.18 -9.58 16.25
CA ARG A 67 -2.62 -9.81 16.19
C ARG A 67 -3.12 -9.81 14.74
N LEU A 68 -2.69 -8.83 13.96
CA LEU A 68 -3.06 -8.73 12.56
C LEU A 68 -2.61 -9.95 11.75
N LEU A 69 -1.39 -10.43 12.00
CA LEU A 69 -0.86 -11.63 11.35
C LEU A 69 -1.64 -12.88 11.73
N ALA A 70 -2.04 -13.03 13.01
CA ALA A 70 -2.88 -14.14 13.45
C ALA A 70 -4.26 -14.15 12.77
N GLU A 71 -4.86 -12.97 12.60
CA GLU A 71 -6.13 -12.82 11.88
C GLU A 71 -5.99 -13.17 10.39
N LEU A 72 -4.92 -12.72 9.72
CA LEU A 72 -4.65 -13.05 8.31
C LEU A 72 -4.39 -14.55 8.10
N GLU A 73 -3.72 -15.18 9.04
CA GLU A 73 -3.47 -16.62 9.04
C GLU A 73 -4.76 -17.42 9.27
N ALA A 74 -5.59 -17.00 10.23
CA ALA A 74 -6.90 -17.60 10.49
C ALA A 74 -7.85 -17.50 9.29
N ASP A 75 -7.80 -16.37 8.56
CA ASP A 75 -8.53 -16.18 7.31
C ASP A 75 -7.95 -17.00 6.14
N GLY A 76 -6.77 -17.61 6.33
CA GLY A 76 -6.08 -18.41 5.32
C GLY A 76 -5.47 -17.58 4.19
N TRP A 77 -5.15 -16.30 4.43
CA TRP A 77 -4.55 -15.43 3.42
C TRP A 77 -3.03 -15.44 3.45
N ILE A 78 -2.45 -15.76 4.60
CA ILE A 78 -1.02 -15.98 4.76
C ILE A 78 -0.79 -17.36 5.40
N ALA A 79 0.41 -17.89 5.20
CA ALA A 79 0.90 -19.09 5.84
C ALA A 79 2.23 -18.81 6.55
N ARG A 80 2.53 -19.62 7.59
CA ARG A 80 3.82 -19.63 8.27
C ARG A 80 4.58 -20.88 7.86
N GLU A 81 5.81 -20.70 7.47
CA GLU A 81 6.73 -21.78 7.09
C GLU A 81 8.07 -21.58 7.76
N ALA A 82 8.77 -22.67 8.01
CA ALA A 82 10.18 -22.60 8.46
C ALA A 82 11.02 -22.03 7.32
N ASP A 83 11.97 -21.15 7.66
CA ASP A 83 12.93 -20.65 6.68
C ASP A 83 13.81 -21.82 6.20
N PRO A 84 13.88 -22.11 4.90
CA PRO A 84 14.69 -23.20 4.37
C PRO A 84 16.20 -23.00 4.60
N GLU A 85 16.65 -21.77 4.81
CA GLU A 85 18.07 -21.46 5.08
C GLU A 85 18.39 -21.46 6.59
N ASP A 86 17.40 -21.15 7.43
CA ASP A 86 17.54 -21.16 8.89
C ASP A 86 16.22 -21.60 9.52
N GLY A 87 16.09 -22.88 9.83
CA GLY A 87 14.89 -23.48 10.42
C GLY A 87 14.46 -22.90 11.78
N ARG A 88 15.28 -22.02 12.40
CA ARG A 88 14.90 -21.26 13.61
C ARG A 88 14.05 -20.04 13.29
N ARG A 89 14.01 -19.63 12.03
CA ARG A 89 13.26 -18.47 11.56
C ARG A 89 11.96 -18.91 10.95
N THR A 90 10.94 -18.11 11.15
CA THR A 90 9.62 -18.29 10.52
C THR A 90 9.46 -17.25 9.42
N LEU A 91 9.07 -17.71 8.25
CA LEU A 91 8.67 -16.87 7.13
C LEU A 91 7.15 -16.82 7.01
N LEU A 92 6.65 -15.66 6.67
CA LEU A 92 5.27 -15.45 6.27
C LEU A 92 5.22 -15.41 4.75
N SER A 93 4.31 -16.14 4.16
CA SER A 93 4.07 -16.15 2.71
C SER A 93 2.59 -15.91 2.40
N LEU A 94 2.30 -15.39 1.21
CA LEU A 94 0.92 -15.33 0.72
C LEU A 94 0.47 -16.72 0.28
N THR A 95 -0.72 -17.11 0.72
CA THR A 95 -1.40 -18.26 0.14
C THR A 95 -2.04 -17.90 -1.21
N ARG A 96 -2.42 -18.90 -2.01
CA ARG A 96 -3.20 -18.69 -3.23
C ARG A 96 -4.48 -17.88 -2.97
N ARG A 97 -5.15 -18.15 -1.83
CA ARG A 97 -6.34 -17.42 -1.39
C ARG A 97 -6.03 -15.95 -1.06
N GLY A 98 -4.90 -15.70 -0.40
CA GLY A 98 -4.43 -14.33 -0.11
C GLY A 98 -4.13 -13.53 -1.37
N VAL A 99 -3.48 -14.13 -2.37
CA VAL A 99 -3.25 -13.51 -3.68
C VAL A 99 -4.57 -13.16 -4.36
N GLN A 100 -5.49 -14.11 -4.45
CA GLN A 100 -6.80 -13.88 -5.07
C GLN A 100 -7.58 -12.75 -4.38
N HIS A 101 -7.50 -12.69 -3.06
CA HIS A 101 -8.19 -11.67 -2.28
C HIS A 101 -7.58 -10.28 -2.47
N LEU A 102 -6.26 -10.20 -2.46
CA LEU A 102 -5.52 -8.94 -2.71
C LEU A 102 -5.81 -8.41 -4.12
N THR A 103 -5.68 -9.24 -5.15
CA THR A 103 -5.89 -8.82 -6.55
C THR A 103 -7.34 -8.41 -6.80
N ALA A 104 -8.31 -9.12 -6.25
CA ALA A 104 -9.72 -8.74 -6.36
C ALA A 104 -10.02 -7.38 -5.71
N ASP A 105 -9.38 -7.05 -4.58
CA ASP A 105 -9.54 -5.75 -3.93
C ASP A 105 -8.89 -4.62 -4.75
N VAL A 106 -7.69 -4.85 -5.26
CA VAL A 106 -6.99 -3.92 -6.15
C VAL A 106 -7.83 -3.61 -7.38
N HIS A 107 -8.31 -4.62 -8.10
CA HIS A 107 -9.14 -4.43 -9.30
C HIS A 107 -10.42 -3.65 -9.02
N ARG A 108 -11.07 -3.89 -7.87
CA ARG A 108 -12.27 -3.11 -7.49
C ARG A 108 -11.96 -1.63 -7.26
N ARG A 109 -10.81 -1.32 -6.64
CA ARG A 109 -10.37 0.07 -6.42
C ARG A 109 -10.04 0.76 -7.74
N GLU A 110 -9.33 0.06 -8.61
CA GLU A 110 -9.02 0.53 -9.95
C GLU A 110 -10.28 0.82 -10.76
N ALA A 111 -11.25 -0.09 -10.76
CA ALA A 111 -12.52 0.09 -11.46
C ALA A 111 -13.32 1.28 -10.91
N SER A 112 -13.37 1.46 -9.59
CA SER A 112 -14.04 2.59 -8.95
C SER A 112 -13.38 3.92 -9.31
N LEU A 113 -12.04 3.95 -9.33
CA LEU A 113 -11.26 5.12 -9.72
C LEU A 113 -11.43 5.44 -11.20
N ALA A 114 -11.36 4.44 -12.07
CA ALA A 114 -11.56 4.59 -13.50
C ALA A 114 -12.93 5.19 -13.83
N ALA A 115 -13.99 4.67 -13.22
CA ALA A 115 -15.34 5.20 -13.38
C ALA A 115 -15.47 6.67 -12.89
N ALA A 116 -14.76 7.02 -11.81
CA ALA A 116 -14.74 8.40 -11.32
C ALA A 116 -14.00 9.33 -12.30
N ILE A 117 -12.85 8.90 -12.81
CA ILE A 117 -12.06 9.64 -13.81
C ILE A 117 -12.91 9.90 -15.07
N GLU A 118 -13.54 8.86 -15.60
CA GLU A 118 -14.36 8.96 -16.81
C GLU A 118 -15.53 9.94 -16.65
N ARG A 119 -16.22 9.92 -15.52
CA ARG A 119 -17.37 10.80 -15.27
C ARG A 119 -16.99 12.26 -14.99
N THR A 120 -15.80 12.51 -14.48
CA THR A 120 -15.43 13.80 -13.87
C THR A 120 -14.44 14.60 -14.70
N LEU A 121 -13.56 13.93 -15.44
CA LEU A 121 -12.46 14.58 -16.15
C LEU A 121 -12.67 14.57 -17.66
N THR A 122 -12.34 15.70 -18.30
CA THR A 122 -12.24 15.78 -19.76
C THR A 122 -11.05 14.96 -20.28
N ALA A 123 -11.04 14.60 -21.55
CA ALA A 123 -9.93 13.86 -22.17
C ALA A 123 -8.56 14.52 -21.97
N SER A 124 -8.51 15.86 -22.05
CA SER A 124 -7.27 16.63 -21.78
C SER A 124 -6.81 16.51 -20.33
N GLN A 125 -7.74 16.54 -19.37
CA GLN A 125 -7.44 16.36 -17.94
C GLN A 125 -7.02 14.92 -17.62
N GLN A 126 -7.63 13.92 -18.25
CA GLN A 126 -7.22 12.51 -18.13
C GLN A 126 -5.78 12.32 -18.59
N ALA A 127 -5.42 12.88 -19.76
CA ALA A 127 -4.05 12.82 -20.27
C ALA A 127 -3.05 13.57 -19.35
N ALA A 128 -3.46 14.71 -18.79
CA ALA A 128 -2.65 15.43 -17.82
C ALA A 128 -2.45 14.64 -16.52
N LEU A 129 -3.49 14.00 -16.01
CA LEU A 129 -3.42 13.14 -14.83
C LEU A 129 -2.49 11.95 -15.04
N LEU A 130 -2.58 11.29 -16.20
CA LEU A 130 -1.68 10.17 -16.53
C LEU A 130 -0.20 10.62 -16.52
N ARG A 131 0.12 11.75 -17.12
CA ARG A 131 1.49 12.30 -17.07
C ARG A 131 1.93 12.72 -15.66
N ALA A 132 0.98 13.15 -14.83
CA ALA A 132 1.29 13.49 -13.43
C ALA A 132 1.65 12.26 -12.59
N CYS A 133 1.23 11.05 -12.96
CA CYS A 133 1.60 9.81 -12.26
C CYS A 133 3.13 9.61 -12.28
N ASP A 134 3.81 9.85 -13.39
CA ASP A 134 5.29 9.76 -13.46
C ASP A 134 5.96 10.70 -12.46
N SER A 135 5.42 11.91 -12.31
CA SER A 135 5.93 12.89 -11.34
C SER A 135 5.63 12.47 -9.89
N LEU A 136 4.50 11.84 -9.64
CA LEU A 136 4.15 11.32 -8.31
C LEU A 136 5.04 10.14 -7.92
N ASP A 137 5.35 9.26 -8.86
CA ASP A 137 6.26 8.14 -8.65
C ASP A 137 7.68 8.63 -8.32
N ALA A 138 8.18 9.62 -9.05
CA ALA A 138 9.48 10.25 -8.77
C ALA A 138 9.52 10.91 -7.38
N LEU A 139 8.44 11.59 -6.97
CA LEU A 139 8.33 12.17 -5.63
C LEU A 139 8.30 11.09 -4.54
N ALA A 140 7.59 10.00 -4.77
CA ALA A 140 7.52 8.88 -3.84
C ALA A 140 8.90 8.24 -3.64
N GLN A 141 9.65 8.06 -4.72
CA GLN A 141 11.02 7.54 -4.69
C GLN A 141 11.93 8.45 -3.87
N ALA A 142 11.97 9.75 -4.17
CA ALA A 142 12.80 10.73 -3.47
C ALA A 142 12.49 10.80 -1.96
N LEU A 143 11.21 10.74 -1.58
CA LEU A 143 10.81 10.70 -0.17
C LEU A 143 11.24 9.42 0.54
N SER A 144 11.27 8.29 -0.18
CA SER A 144 11.74 7.01 0.36
C SER A 144 13.25 7.02 0.64
N GLU A 145 14.03 7.62 -0.25
CA GLU A 145 15.49 7.76 -0.11
C GLU A 145 15.85 8.66 1.05
N SER A 146 15.20 9.82 1.16
CA SER A 146 15.40 10.75 2.28
C SER A 146 15.08 10.14 3.65
N ALA A 147 14.08 9.28 3.72
CA ALA A 147 13.72 8.59 4.97
C ALA A 147 14.71 7.49 5.36
N ALA A 148 15.51 6.97 4.42
CA ALA A 148 16.55 5.99 4.67
C ALA A 148 17.87 6.63 5.14
N GLU A 149 18.08 7.90 4.84
CA GLU A 149 19.28 8.66 5.19
C GLU A 149 19.22 9.33 6.57
N GLU A 150 18.03 9.45 7.19
CA GLU A 150 17.93 9.95 8.56
C GLU A 150 18.33 8.84 9.56
N PRO A 151 19.49 8.95 10.23
CA PRO A 151 19.86 8.00 11.28
C PRO A 151 18.85 8.13 12.42
N ALA A 152 18.41 6.97 12.91
CA ALA A 152 17.56 6.86 14.09
C ALA A 152 18.25 7.57 15.27
N GLY A 153 17.82 8.78 15.58
CA GLY A 153 18.22 9.53 16.77
C GLY A 153 17.59 8.98 18.03
#